data_82e181e1c653f7f7e7291c4c7c81c78b
#
_entry.id   82e181e1c653f7f7e7291c4c7c81c78b
#
_cell.length_a   1.000
_cell.length_b   1.000
_cell.length_c   1.000
_cell.angle_alpha   90.00
_cell.angle_beta   90.00
_cell.angle_gamma   90.00
#
_symmetry.space_group_name_H-M   'P 1'
#
loop_
_entity.id
_entity.type
_entity.pdbx_description
1 polymer ?
#
loop_
_entity_poly.entity_id
_entity_poly.type
_entity_poly.pdbx_seq_one_letter_code
_entity_poly.pdbx_strand_id
1 'polypeptide(L)'
;MKKQIHIYIYIIGLILIDQLSKVWALSALRGTEGIAVIPNVFELSYLENRGAAFGILQDHQIFFVLITVAAAVILTWIYRRIPQTKKYIPLRISYALIMAGAFGNLIDRVFRGYVVDFFYFKWIDFPVFNVADIYVTVTMILLLILILFFYKEEDLDFLSRKGKHGRDNRN
;
A
#
# COMPACT_ATOMS: atom_id res chain seq x y z
N MET A 1 -11.69 -3.93 -21.39
CA MET A 1 -10.26 -3.52 -21.45
C MET A 1 -10.02 -2.05 -21.11
N LYS A 2 -10.68 -1.06 -21.74
CA LYS A 2 -10.41 0.39 -21.49
C LYS A 2 -10.55 0.81 -20.02
N LYS A 3 -11.53 0.32 -19.25
CA LYS A 3 -11.74 0.70 -17.84
C LYS A 3 -10.67 0.15 -16.86
N GLN A 4 -9.92 -0.88 -17.26
CA GLN A 4 -8.85 -1.44 -16.41
C GLN A 4 -7.53 -0.70 -16.60
N ILE A 5 -7.31 -0.05 -17.74
CA ILE A 5 -6.09 0.72 -18.01
C ILE A 5 -5.97 1.92 -17.05
N HIS A 6 -7.09 2.59 -16.74
CA HIS A 6 -7.07 3.75 -15.85
C HIS A 6 -6.52 3.44 -14.44
N ILE A 7 -6.78 2.23 -13.90
CA ILE A 7 -6.29 1.88 -12.56
C ILE A 7 -4.76 1.84 -12.50
N TYR A 8 -4.12 1.34 -13.55
CA TYR A 8 -2.66 1.30 -13.62
C TYR A 8 -2.04 2.70 -13.73
N ILE A 9 -2.72 3.64 -14.39
CA ILE A 9 -2.30 5.04 -14.45
C ILE A 9 -2.34 5.66 -13.04
N TYR A 10 -3.40 5.39 -12.26
CA TYR A 10 -3.47 5.84 -10.86
C TYR A 10 -2.37 5.21 -10.00
N ILE A 11 -2.13 3.91 -10.13
CA ILE A 11 -1.04 3.22 -9.40
C ILE A 11 0.30 3.87 -9.71
N ILE A 12 0.62 4.09 -10.99
CA ILE A 12 1.87 4.75 -11.43
C ILE A 12 1.97 6.16 -10.85
N GLY A 13 0.89 6.95 -10.92
CA GLY A 13 0.86 8.30 -10.34
C GLY A 13 1.14 8.32 -8.84
N LEU A 14 0.54 7.40 -8.09
CA LEU A 14 0.77 7.26 -6.65
C LEU A 14 2.21 6.79 -6.33
N ILE A 15 2.77 5.86 -7.11
CA ILE A 15 4.18 5.44 -6.97
C ILE A 15 5.11 6.64 -7.25
N LEU A 16 4.82 7.45 -8.26
CA LEU A 16 5.61 8.64 -8.55
C LEU A 16 5.58 9.64 -7.39
N ILE A 17 4.43 9.87 -6.77
CA ILE A 17 4.31 10.74 -5.59
C ILE A 17 5.17 10.20 -4.45
N ASP A 18 5.10 8.90 -4.16
CA ASP A 18 5.94 8.26 -3.13
C ASP A 18 7.43 8.42 -3.45
N GLN A 19 7.86 8.05 -4.66
CA GLN A 19 9.27 8.11 -5.03
C GLN A 19 9.82 9.55 -5.06
N LEU A 20 9.03 10.53 -5.54
CA LEU A 20 9.44 11.93 -5.52
C LEU A 20 9.59 12.46 -4.08
N SER A 21 8.67 12.08 -3.18
CA SER A 21 8.78 12.44 -1.76
C SER A 21 10.03 11.85 -1.09
N LYS A 22 10.39 10.61 -1.43
CA LYS A 22 11.60 9.93 -0.94
C LYS A 22 12.88 10.55 -1.51
N VAL A 23 12.90 10.91 -2.80
CA VAL A 23 14.04 11.65 -3.40
C VAL A 23 14.21 13.02 -2.73
N TRP A 24 13.11 13.72 -2.47
CA TRP A 24 13.15 14.95 -1.70
C TRP A 24 13.73 14.73 -0.30
N ALA A 25 13.25 13.74 0.45
CA ALA A 25 13.74 13.41 1.79
C ALA A 25 15.23 13.07 1.78
N LEU A 26 15.71 12.30 0.79
CA LEU A 26 17.12 12.00 0.58
C LEU A 26 17.97 13.26 0.39
N SER A 27 17.49 14.23 -0.40
CA SER A 27 18.22 15.45 -0.72
C SER A 27 18.18 16.49 0.41
N ALA A 28 17.05 16.58 1.15
CA ALA A 28 16.81 17.65 2.10
C ALA A 28 17.11 17.24 3.56
N LEU A 29 17.00 15.94 3.92
CA LEU A 29 17.07 15.49 5.30
C LEU A 29 18.29 14.62 5.61
N ARG A 30 18.90 13.97 4.60
CA ARG A 30 20.04 13.08 4.85
C ARG A 30 21.23 13.85 5.41
N GLY A 31 21.74 13.41 6.55
CA GLY A 31 22.88 14.04 7.24
C GLY A 31 22.52 15.31 8.00
N THR A 32 21.24 15.62 8.18
CA THR A 32 20.74 16.71 9.02
C THR A 32 20.09 16.17 10.29
N GLU A 33 19.81 17.04 11.24
CA GLU A 33 19.00 16.71 12.44
C GLU A 33 17.51 16.57 12.14
N GLY A 34 17.10 16.74 10.87
CA GLY A 34 15.69 16.77 10.47
C GLY A 34 15.06 18.16 10.60
N ILE A 35 13.75 18.23 10.33
CA ILE A 35 12.95 19.45 10.39
C ILE A 35 11.79 19.24 11.35
N ALA A 36 11.78 19.97 12.47
CA ALA A 36 10.64 19.99 13.38
C ALA A 36 9.50 20.80 12.74
N VAL A 37 8.46 20.09 12.26
CA VAL A 37 7.25 20.73 11.74
C VAL A 37 6.36 21.22 12.89
N ILE A 38 6.20 20.39 13.92
CA ILE A 38 5.55 20.75 15.18
C ILE A 38 6.52 20.33 16.30
N PRO A 39 7.16 21.26 17.01
CA PRO A 39 8.15 20.94 18.03
C PRO A 39 7.68 19.88 19.01
N ASN A 40 8.50 18.85 19.23
CA ASN A 40 8.24 17.70 20.10
C ASN A 40 7.02 16.82 19.73
N VAL A 41 6.34 17.07 18.61
CA VAL A 41 5.18 16.30 18.18
C VAL A 41 5.42 15.60 16.85
N PHE A 42 5.80 16.34 15.81
CA PHE A 42 5.95 15.82 14.46
C PHE A 42 7.18 16.41 13.76
N GLU A 43 8.02 15.53 13.26
CA GLU A 43 9.28 15.89 12.60
C GLU A 43 9.40 15.19 11.25
N LEU A 44 10.15 15.81 10.33
CA LEU A 44 10.64 15.17 9.13
C LEU A 44 12.08 14.74 9.40
N SER A 45 12.30 13.44 9.54
CA SER A 45 13.58 12.85 9.92
C SER A 45 13.97 11.75 8.95
N TYR A 46 15.21 11.74 8.46
CA TYR A 46 15.66 10.73 7.50
C TYR A 46 16.08 9.44 8.20
N LEU A 47 15.51 8.32 7.73
CA LEU A 47 15.86 6.98 8.20
C LEU A 47 16.02 6.00 7.02
N GLU A 48 17.13 5.23 7.00
CA GLU A 48 17.31 4.07 6.12
C GLU A 48 16.71 2.82 6.79
N ASN A 49 15.50 2.44 6.42
CA ASN A 49 14.83 1.29 7.00
C ASN A 49 15.24 0.00 6.25
N ARG A 50 16.06 -0.83 6.90
CA ARG A 50 16.55 -2.12 6.36
C ARG A 50 15.70 -3.32 6.77
N GLY A 51 14.62 -3.11 7.52
CA GLY A 51 13.74 -4.16 8.02
C GLY A 51 12.25 -3.87 7.79
N ALA A 52 11.43 -4.36 8.72
CA ALA A 52 10.04 -3.96 8.91
C ALA A 52 9.94 -2.90 10.01
N ALA A 53 8.69 -2.51 10.35
CA ALA A 53 8.44 -1.65 11.50
C ALA A 53 9.10 -2.23 12.78
N PHE A 54 9.57 -1.35 13.65
CA PHE A 54 10.26 -1.70 14.90
C PHE A 54 11.58 -2.49 14.73
N GLY A 55 12.23 -2.42 13.56
CA GLY A 55 13.51 -3.08 13.31
C GLY A 55 13.45 -4.61 13.20
N ILE A 56 12.27 -5.18 12.96
CA ILE A 56 12.10 -6.62 12.78
C ILE A 56 12.68 -7.03 11.43
N LEU A 57 13.38 -8.19 11.36
CA LEU A 57 13.97 -8.76 10.15
C LEU A 57 14.91 -7.81 9.41
N GLN A 58 15.80 -7.09 10.12
CA GLN A 58 16.80 -6.25 9.48
C GLN A 58 17.65 -7.04 8.50
N ASP A 59 18.04 -6.40 7.40
CA ASP A 59 18.89 -6.94 6.34
C ASP A 59 18.30 -8.13 5.55
N HIS A 60 17.02 -8.51 5.77
CA HIS A 60 16.35 -9.55 5.02
C HIS A 60 15.61 -9.00 3.78
N GLN A 61 16.26 -8.14 2.98
CA GLN A 61 15.66 -7.46 1.83
C GLN A 61 15.01 -8.42 0.82
N ILE A 62 15.69 -9.55 0.52
CA ILE A 62 15.18 -10.56 -0.42
C ILE A 62 13.85 -11.14 0.08
N PHE A 63 13.72 -11.39 1.38
CA PHE A 63 12.47 -11.87 1.96
C PHE A 63 11.33 -10.87 1.72
N PHE A 64 11.57 -9.58 1.96
CA PHE A 64 10.55 -8.53 1.73
C PHE A 64 10.19 -8.39 0.25
N VAL A 65 11.17 -8.51 -0.65
CA VAL A 65 10.92 -8.53 -2.10
C VAL A 65 10.02 -9.69 -2.49
N LEU A 66 10.34 -10.91 -2.05
CA LEU A 66 9.56 -12.10 -2.38
C LEU A 66 8.13 -12.04 -1.85
N ILE A 67 7.95 -11.63 -0.58
CA ILE A 67 6.60 -11.53 0.02
C ILE A 67 5.77 -10.44 -0.67
N THR A 68 6.40 -9.31 -1.04
CA THR A 68 5.71 -8.23 -1.77
C THR A 68 5.27 -8.68 -3.15
N VAL A 69 6.13 -9.37 -3.89
CA VAL A 69 5.79 -9.92 -5.22
C VAL A 69 4.66 -10.94 -5.09
N ALA A 70 4.74 -11.87 -4.13
CA ALA A 70 3.68 -12.86 -3.89
C ALA A 70 2.34 -12.17 -3.55
N ALA A 71 2.35 -11.18 -2.66
CA ALA A 71 1.17 -10.40 -2.31
C ALA A 71 0.60 -9.66 -3.53
N ALA A 72 1.45 -9.03 -4.37
CA ALA A 72 1.03 -8.33 -5.57
C ALA A 72 0.34 -9.27 -6.59
N VAL A 73 0.86 -10.50 -6.75
CA VAL A 73 0.24 -11.53 -7.61
C VAL A 73 -1.15 -11.91 -7.08
N ILE A 74 -1.26 -12.19 -5.77
CA ILE A 74 -2.53 -12.56 -5.13
C ILE A 74 -3.54 -11.42 -5.25
N LEU A 75 -3.14 -10.19 -4.93
CA LEU A 75 -4.01 -9.02 -5.01
C LEU A 75 -4.48 -8.74 -6.44
N THR A 76 -3.60 -8.91 -7.43
CA THR A 76 -3.97 -8.77 -8.84
C THR A 76 -4.96 -9.86 -9.29
N TRP A 77 -4.78 -11.08 -8.80
CA TRP A 77 -5.72 -12.18 -9.06
C TRP A 77 -7.09 -11.91 -8.43
N ILE A 78 -7.15 -11.39 -7.20
CA ILE A 78 -8.39 -10.95 -6.55
C ILE A 78 -9.02 -9.80 -7.32
N TYR A 79 -8.24 -8.76 -7.68
CA TYR A 79 -8.71 -7.59 -8.41
C TYR A 79 -9.42 -7.95 -9.72
N ARG A 80 -8.89 -8.93 -10.47
CA ARG A 80 -9.50 -9.40 -11.72
C ARG A 80 -10.90 -10.01 -11.54
N ARG A 81 -11.26 -10.39 -10.33
CA ARG A 81 -12.58 -10.96 -9.98
C ARG A 81 -13.57 -9.92 -9.47
N ILE A 82 -13.09 -8.74 -9.08
CA ILE A 82 -13.96 -7.67 -8.57
C ILE A 82 -14.93 -7.23 -9.67
N PRO A 83 -16.26 -7.27 -9.42
CA PRO A 83 -17.25 -6.83 -10.38
C PRO A 83 -17.07 -5.37 -10.80
N GLN A 84 -17.33 -5.07 -12.09
CA GLN A 84 -17.10 -3.74 -12.68
C GLN A 84 -18.27 -2.75 -12.46
N THR A 85 -19.03 -2.89 -11.37
CA THR A 85 -20.12 -1.99 -11.02
C THR A 85 -19.63 -0.86 -10.10
N LYS A 86 -20.45 0.20 -9.95
CA LYS A 86 -20.14 1.35 -9.10
C LYS A 86 -19.96 0.97 -7.62
N LYS A 87 -20.71 -0.04 -7.14
CA LYS A 87 -20.64 -0.54 -5.78
C LYS A 87 -19.22 -0.95 -5.36
N TYR A 88 -18.42 -1.49 -6.30
CA TYR A 88 -17.07 -1.99 -6.03
C TYR A 88 -15.95 -0.98 -6.34
N ILE A 89 -16.29 0.31 -6.60
CA ILE A 89 -15.29 1.36 -6.76
C ILE A 89 -14.36 1.44 -5.53
N PRO A 90 -14.86 1.41 -4.27
CA PRO A 90 -13.99 1.46 -3.10
C PRO A 90 -12.95 0.33 -3.06
N LEU A 91 -13.32 -0.92 -3.40
CA LEU A 91 -12.36 -2.04 -3.47
C LEU A 91 -11.31 -1.83 -4.57
N ARG A 92 -11.67 -1.22 -5.69
CA ARG A 92 -10.70 -0.92 -6.75
C ARG A 92 -9.74 0.21 -6.35
N ILE A 93 -10.23 1.20 -5.60
CA ILE A 93 -9.37 2.24 -5.02
C ILE A 93 -8.43 1.61 -3.99
N SER A 94 -8.93 0.74 -3.11
CA SER A 94 -8.13 -0.01 -2.15
C SER A 94 -7.02 -0.81 -2.84
N TYR A 95 -7.34 -1.50 -3.95
CA TYR A 95 -6.35 -2.20 -4.74
C TYR A 95 -5.26 -1.25 -5.29
N ALA A 96 -5.65 -0.08 -5.82
CA ALA A 96 -4.68 0.87 -6.36
C ALA A 96 -3.73 1.39 -5.27
N LEU A 97 -4.26 1.77 -4.10
CA LEU A 97 -3.48 2.27 -2.99
C LEU A 97 -2.51 1.22 -2.43
N ILE A 98 -2.99 -0.01 -2.17
CA ILE A 98 -2.13 -1.06 -1.62
C ILE A 98 -1.04 -1.49 -2.61
N MET A 99 -1.35 -1.54 -3.91
CA MET A 99 -0.35 -1.83 -4.94
C MET A 99 0.68 -0.71 -5.06
N ALA A 100 0.25 0.56 -4.99
CA ALA A 100 1.16 1.70 -5.02
C ALA A 100 2.09 1.70 -3.80
N GLY A 101 1.58 1.45 -2.60
CA GLY A 101 2.39 1.34 -1.39
C GLY A 101 3.38 0.17 -1.44
N ALA A 102 2.90 -1.01 -1.86
CA ALA A 102 3.74 -2.19 -2.01
C ALA A 102 4.88 -1.97 -3.01
N PHE A 103 4.58 -1.44 -4.21
CA PHE A 103 5.59 -1.17 -5.22
C PHE A 103 6.50 0.01 -4.88
N GLY A 104 6.00 1.05 -4.19
CA GLY A 104 6.82 2.15 -3.70
C GLY A 104 7.96 1.67 -2.81
N ASN A 105 7.63 0.85 -1.81
CA ASN A 105 8.63 0.26 -0.92
C ASN A 105 9.45 -0.86 -1.59
N LEU A 106 8.91 -1.56 -2.58
CA LEU A 106 9.63 -2.57 -3.35
C LEU A 106 10.74 -1.94 -4.20
N ILE A 107 10.47 -0.83 -4.88
CA ILE A 107 11.45 -0.09 -5.69
C ILE A 107 12.65 0.28 -4.82
N ASP A 108 12.41 0.83 -3.62
CA ASP A 108 13.49 1.19 -2.69
C ASP A 108 14.35 -0.02 -2.33
N ARG A 109 13.72 -1.14 -1.95
CA ARG A 109 14.45 -2.37 -1.57
C ARG A 109 15.29 -2.94 -2.69
N VAL A 110 14.77 -2.93 -3.92
CA VAL A 110 15.49 -3.47 -5.08
C VAL A 110 16.66 -2.58 -5.51
N PHE A 111 16.48 -1.26 -5.51
CA PHE A 111 17.49 -0.35 -6.06
C PHE A 111 18.40 0.27 -5.01
N ARG A 112 17.95 0.44 -3.76
CA ARG A 112 18.71 1.06 -2.67
C ARG A 112 19.16 0.06 -1.60
N GLY A 113 18.50 -1.11 -1.49
CA GLY A 113 18.73 -2.08 -0.42
C GLY A 113 18.12 -1.67 0.93
N TYR A 114 17.36 -0.58 0.99
CA TYR A 114 16.62 -0.09 2.15
C TYR A 114 15.42 0.75 1.69
N VAL A 115 14.47 1.00 2.60
CA VAL A 115 13.35 1.91 2.36
C VAL A 115 13.68 3.27 2.95
N VAL A 116 13.37 4.35 2.23
CA VAL A 116 13.52 5.72 2.73
C VAL A 116 12.27 6.09 3.53
N ASP A 117 12.42 6.27 4.84
CA ASP A 117 11.38 6.73 5.75
C ASP A 117 11.71 8.14 6.25
N PHE A 118 10.67 8.97 6.50
CA PHE A 118 10.94 10.36 6.85
C PHE A 118 9.83 11.07 7.66
N PHE A 119 8.66 10.50 7.86
CA PHE A 119 7.61 11.03 8.76
C PHE A 119 7.79 10.44 10.15
N TYR A 120 7.97 11.27 11.17
CA TYR A 120 8.18 10.85 12.54
C TYR A 120 7.24 11.54 13.52
N PHE A 121 6.36 10.77 14.16
CA PHE A 121 5.57 11.24 15.31
C PHE A 121 6.36 11.08 16.60
N LYS A 122 7.15 12.09 16.92
CA LYS A 122 8.07 12.10 18.07
C LYS A 122 7.35 11.96 19.41
N TRP A 123 6.18 12.60 19.54
CA TRP A 123 5.40 12.58 20.78
C TRP A 123 5.08 11.18 21.31
N ILE A 124 4.83 10.23 20.43
CA ILE A 124 4.47 8.84 20.76
C ILE A 124 5.59 7.86 20.39
N ASP A 125 6.74 8.37 19.95
CA ASP A 125 7.86 7.57 19.45
C ASP A 125 7.41 6.51 18.41
N PHE A 126 6.53 6.95 17.49
CA PHE A 126 6.02 6.07 16.46
C PHE A 126 7.12 5.79 15.43
N PRO A 127 7.27 4.54 14.92
CA PRO A 127 8.26 4.25 13.91
C PRO A 127 8.21 5.22 12.74
N VAL A 128 9.36 5.68 12.26
CA VAL A 128 9.44 6.56 11.09
C VAL A 128 8.86 5.83 9.88
N PHE A 129 8.08 6.51 9.07
CA PHE A 129 7.35 5.95 7.94
C PHE A 129 7.37 6.89 6.74
N ASN A 130 6.78 6.47 5.62
CA ASN A 130 6.76 7.19 4.36
C ASN A 130 5.36 7.24 3.72
N VAL A 131 5.27 7.79 2.50
CA VAL A 131 4.00 7.93 1.76
C VAL A 131 3.41 6.56 1.38
N ALA A 132 4.25 5.60 0.99
CA ALA A 132 3.79 4.25 0.65
C ALA A 132 3.13 3.55 1.85
N ASP A 133 3.65 3.75 3.06
CA ASP A 133 3.07 3.20 4.30
C ASP A 133 1.72 3.83 4.63
N ILE A 134 1.55 5.13 4.34
CA ILE A 134 0.23 5.81 4.44
C ILE A 134 -0.77 5.14 3.51
N TYR A 135 -0.40 4.84 2.26
CA TYR A 135 -1.30 4.17 1.32
C TYR A 135 -1.75 2.80 1.84
N VAL A 136 -0.82 2.00 2.37
CA VAL A 136 -1.13 0.69 2.95
C VAL A 136 -2.04 0.83 4.18
N THR A 137 -1.70 1.71 5.11
CA THR A 137 -2.46 1.92 6.35
C THR A 137 -3.88 2.40 6.07
N VAL A 138 -4.03 3.42 5.21
CA VAL A 138 -5.35 3.94 4.81
C VAL A 138 -6.17 2.83 4.13
N THR A 139 -5.52 2.01 3.29
CA THR A 139 -6.20 0.88 2.64
C THR A 139 -6.69 -0.14 3.64
N MET A 140 -5.88 -0.51 4.63
CA MET A 140 -6.27 -1.50 5.65
C MET A 140 -7.46 -1.00 6.47
N ILE A 141 -7.45 0.27 6.89
CA ILE A 141 -8.59 0.90 7.60
C ILE A 141 -9.83 0.93 6.71
N LEU A 142 -9.68 1.36 5.44
CA LEU A 142 -10.79 1.41 4.49
C LEU A 142 -11.40 0.02 4.26
N LEU A 143 -10.58 -1.00 4.03
CA LEU A 143 -11.06 -2.38 3.84
C LEU A 143 -11.80 -2.89 5.08
N LEU A 144 -11.30 -2.61 6.27
CA LEU A 144 -11.98 -2.98 7.51
C LEU A 144 -13.37 -2.35 7.59
N ILE A 145 -13.49 -1.04 7.32
CA ILE A 145 -14.77 -0.33 7.30
C ILE A 145 -15.70 -0.91 6.23
N LEU A 146 -15.20 -1.17 5.02
CA LEU A 146 -15.99 -1.71 3.92
C LEU A 146 -16.54 -3.10 4.24
N ILE A 147 -15.72 -3.96 4.85
CA ILE A 147 -16.14 -5.34 5.20
C ILE A 147 -17.12 -5.34 6.36
N LEU A 148 -16.93 -4.50 7.36
CA LEU A 148 -17.80 -4.49 8.55
C LEU A 148 -19.12 -3.77 8.32
N PHE A 149 -19.16 -2.73 7.46
CA PHE A 149 -20.32 -1.82 7.42
C PHE A 149 -20.92 -1.64 6.03
N PHE A 150 -20.23 -1.98 4.95
CA PHE A 150 -20.68 -1.66 3.60
C PHE A 150 -21.01 -2.89 2.75
N TYR A 151 -20.16 -3.94 2.77
CA TYR A 151 -20.40 -5.16 1.99
C TYR A 151 -21.09 -6.22 2.83
N LYS A 152 -22.07 -6.89 2.21
CA LYS A 152 -22.69 -8.10 2.73
C LYS A 152 -21.93 -9.33 2.22
N GLU A 153 -22.19 -10.49 2.84
CA GLU A 153 -21.61 -11.77 2.43
C GLU A 153 -21.81 -12.04 0.93
N GLU A 154 -23.04 -11.80 0.43
CA GLU A 154 -23.39 -11.95 -0.98
C GLU A 154 -22.54 -11.08 -1.92
N ASP A 155 -22.09 -9.93 -1.48
CA ASP A 155 -21.26 -9.01 -2.25
C ASP A 155 -19.83 -9.53 -2.44
N LEU A 156 -19.41 -10.44 -1.57
CA LEU A 156 -18.08 -11.03 -1.57
C LEU A 156 -18.02 -12.40 -2.24
N ASP A 157 -19.12 -12.88 -2.80
CA ASP A 157 -19.21 -14.18 -3.50
C ASP A 157 -18.20 -14.32 -4.65
N PHE A 158 -17.76 -13.20 -5.24
CA PHE A 158 -16.72 -13.23 -6.27
C PHE A 158 -15.37 -13.78 -5.78
N LEU A 159 -15.13 -13.82 -4.46
CA LEU A 159 -13.94 -14.43 -3.85
C LEU A 159 -14.07 -15.95 -3.76
N SER A 160 -15.28 -16.49 -3.70
CA SER A 160 -15.55 -17.92 -3.63
C SER A 160 -15.50 -18.55 -5.03
N ARG A 161 -15.06 -19.81 -5.12
CA ARG A 161 -15.06 -20.59 -6.38
C ARG A 161 -16.47 -20.95 -6.89
N LYS A 162 -17.52 -20.77 -6.06
CA LYS A 162 -18.88 -21.25 -6.32
C LYS A 162 -19.73 -20.37 -7.26
N GLY A 163 -19.23 -19.21 -7.73
CA GLY A 163 -20.02 -18.22 -8.45
C GLY A 163 -20.41 -18.53 -9.89
N LYS A 164 -20.41 -19.79 -10.40
CA LYS A 164 -20.84 -20.12 -11.79
C LYS A 164 -21.78 -21.31 -11.97
N HIS A 165 -22.25 -21.99 -10.92
CA HIS A 165 -23.07 -23.20 -11.10
C HIS A 165 -24.45 -23.17 -10.44
N GLY A 166 -24.99 -22.02 -10.04
CA GLY A 166 -26.26 -21.94 -9.29
C GLY A 166 -27.39 -21.14 -9.93
N ARG A 167 -27.37 -20.84 -11.24
CA ARG A 167 -28.47 -20.08 -11.91
C ARG A 167 -28.99 -20.71 -13.21
N ASP A 168 -28.97 -22.01 -13.30
CA ASP A 168 -29.63 -22.66 -14.46
C ASP A 168 -30.33 -23.95 -14.00
N ASN A 169 -31.41 -23.80 -13.24
CA ASN A 169 -32.46 -24.79 -13.06
C ASN A 169 -33.52 -24.26 -12.08
N ARG A 170 -34.39 -23.38 -12.57
CA ARG A 170 -35.80 -23.25 -12.15
C ARG A 170 -36.60 -22.61 -13.30
N ASN A 171 -37.02 -23.45 -14.17
CA ASN A 171 -38.30 -23.27 -14.89
C ASN A 171 -39.39 -23.96 -14.07
#